data_1abf19711be7c4f49d1b473dc77f18d8
#
_entry.id   1abf19711be7c4f49d1b473dc77f18d8
#
_cell.length_a   1.000
_cell.length_b   1.000
_cell.length_c   1.000
_cell.angle_alpha   90.00
_cell.angle_beta   90.00
_cell.angle_gamma   90.00
#
_symmetry.space_group_name_H-M   'P 1'
#
loop_
_entity.id
_entity.type
_entity.pdbx_description
1 polymer ?
#
loop_
_entity_poly.entity_id
_entity_poly.type
_entity_poly.pdbx_seq_one_letter_code
_entity_poly.pdbx_strand_id
1 'polypeptide(L)'
;MRTAAHTVSTPLQGGYVGRTITHAPAWGGLVTWDMLFNGISTGLFLVAAICDLAAPSIFARAAGAAFALALLFLVVDLASLVFDLGDPLRFHHMLRVVKLGSPMSVGTWCLTLYSLPLTVAAATGVLPSEWMSLEAVRRVAIVVGLPFALGSAVYKGVLLSTSAQPGWKDARWLGGYLTSSAITLGGAGMLTLSLLMGEGRAVAALRFALGILVTVNLIPLGLLVADVRVALARAYRLPGLFGLAAVCLGGGALLPFYLLVVNDITGLLVVAALCIALAGLAIRFAIVRLPHASS
;
A
#
# COMPACT_ATOMS: atom_id res chain seq x y z
N MET A 1 -19.41 -48.71 -43.02
CA MET A 1 -19.63 -48.45 -41.61
C MET A 1 -18.32 -48.71 -40.87
N ARG A 2 -17.56 -47.66 -40.52
CA ARG A 2 -16.36 -47.79 -39.71
C ARG A 2 -16.73 -47.31 -38.30
N THR A 3 -16.77 -48.24 -37.37
CA THR A 3 -16.96 -48.02 -35.95
C THR A 3 -15.72 -47.29 -35.41
N ALA A 4 -15.89 -46.05 -34.98
CA ALA A 4 -14.88 -45.32 -34.26
C ALA A 4 -14.73 -45.96 -32.87
N ALA A 5 -13.59 -46.58 -32.60
CA ALA A 5 -13.22 -47.06 -31.29
C ALA A 5 -12.99 -45.85 -30.39
N HIS A 6 -13.90 -45.65 -29.40
CA HIS A 6 -13.65 -44.74 -28.28
C HIS A 6 -12.49 -45.34 -27.46
N THR A 7 -11.31 -44.73 -27.58
CA THR A 7 -10.22 -44.96 -26.66
C THR A 7 -10.62 -44.39 -25.29
N VAL A 8 -11.10 -45.25 -24.43
CA VAL A 8 -11.26 -44.94 -23.00
C VAL A 8 -9.88 -44.64 -22.44
N SER A 9 -9.62 -43.37 -22.22
CA SER A 9 -8.38 -42.96 -21.50
C SER A 9 -8.40 -43.59 -20.13
N THR A 10 -7.47 -44.49 -19.87
CA THR A 10 -7.23 -45.13 -18.57
C THR A 10 -7.09 -44.02 -17.51
N PRO A 11 -7.84 -44.04 -16.40
CA PRO A 11 -7.64 -43.07 -15.29
C PRO A 11 -6.19 -43.14 -14.83
N LEU A 12 -5.48 -42.01 -14.81
CA LEU A 12 -4.11 -41.96 -14.33
C LEU A 12 -4.07 -42.44 -12.87
N GLN A 13 -3.57 -43.63 -12.66
CA GLN A 13 -3.29 -44.18 -11.33
C GLN A 13 -2.20 -43.32 -10.70
N GLY A 14 -2.58 -42.51 -9.70
CA GLY A 14 -1.62 -41.72 -8.97
C GLY A 14 -2.14 -40.41 -8.38
N GLY A 15 -3.41 -40.08 -8.52
CA GLY A 15 -4.01 -38.90 -7.93
C GLY A 15 -3.21 -37.61 -8.22
N TYR A 16 -3.35 -36.61 -7.36
CA TYR A 16 -2.63 -35.33 -7.43
C TYR A 16 -1.30 -35.34 -6.66
N VAL A 17 -0.86 -36.49 -6.14
CA VAL A 17 0.39 -36.62 -5.35
C VAL A 17 1.60 -36.34 -6.26
N GLY A 18 2.41 -35.35 -5.90
CA GLY A 18 3.61 -34.97 -6.65
C GLY A 18 3.38 -34.07 -7.87
N ARG A 19 2.15 -33.63 -8.14
CA ARG A 19 1.87 -32.63 -9.18
C ARG A 19 1.76 -31.25 -8.56
N THR A 20 2.34 -30.24 -9.22
CA THR A 20 2.10 -28.83 -8.89
C THR A 20 0.66 -28.50 -9.25
N ILE A 21 -0.22 -28.40 -8.24
CA ILE A 21 -1.65 -28.12 -8.41
C ILE A 21 -1.88 -26.61 -8.65
N THR A 22 -0.93 -25.79 -8.20
CA THR A 22 -0.99 -24.32 -8.35
C THR A 22 0.04 -23.86 -9.38
N HIS A 23 -0.41 -23.12 -10.38
CA HIS A 23 0.49 -22.36 -11.25
C HIS A 23 0.89 -21.05 -10.55
N ALA A 24 2.12 -20.59 -10.77
CA ALA A 24 2.54 -19.27 -10.32
C ALA A 24 1.56 -18.21 -10.86
N PRO A 25 1.13 -17.24 -10.02
CA PRO A 25 0.20 -16.21 -10.49
C PRO A 25 0.87 -15.35 -11.58
N ALA A 26 0.09 -14.86 -12.53
CA ALA A 26 0.56 -13.92 -13.55
C ALA A 26 0.98 -12.56 -12.95
N TRP A 27 0.68 -12.31 -11.68
CA TRP A 27 0.99 -11.09 -10.95
C TRP A 27 2.48 -10.99 -10.65
N GLY A 28 3.11 -9.96 -11.22
CA GLY A 28 4.56 -9.74 -11.14
C GLY A 28 4.94 -8.39 -10.53
N GLY A 29 5.99 -7.79 -11.07
CA GLY A 29 6.53 -6.52 -10.56
C GLY A 29 5.54 -5.35 -10.58
N LEU A 30 4.57 -5.33 -11.53
CA LEU A 30 3.58 -4.25 -11.61
C LEU A 30 2.68 -4.20 -10.36
N VAL A 31 2.27 -5.35 -9.83
CA VAL A 31 1.50 -5.44 -8.58
C VAL A 31 2.27 -4.85 -7.38
N THR A 32 3.59 -4.99 -7.36
CA THR A 32 4.41 -4.39 -6.29
C THR A 32 4.34 -2.86 -6.31
N TRP A 33 4.46 -2.27 -7.50
CA TRP A 33 4.35 -0.82 -7.68
C TRP A 33 2.93 -0.32 -7.38
N ASP A 34 1.91 -1.03 -7.86
CA ASP A 34 0.52 -0.80 -7.56
C ASP A 34 0.27 -0.79 -6.03
N MET A 35 0.79 -1.75 -5.29
CA MET A 35 0.71 -1.78 -3.83
C MET A 35 1.45 -0.60 -3.16
N LEU A 36 2.55 -0.12 -3.73
CA LEU A 36 3.29 1.03 -3.22
C LEU A 36 2.52 2.33 -3.47
N PHE A 37 2.06 2.56 -4.70
CA PHE A 37 1.33 3.78 -5.07
C PHE A 37 0.02 3.91 -4.32
N ASN A 38 -0.72 2.81 -4.15
CA ASN A 38 -1.88 2.77 -3.27
C ASN A 38 -1.53 3.15 -1.82
N GLY A 39 -0.43 2.59 -1.28
CA GLY A 39 0.04 2.91 0.06
C GLY A 39 0.45 4.37 0.23
N ILE A 40 1.12 4.97 -0.76
CA ILE A 40 1.49 6.39 -0.74
C ILE A 40 0.23 7.27 -0.83
N SER A 41 -0.67 6.98 -1.76
CA SER A 41 -1.92 7.73 -1.93
C SER A 41 -2.78 7.72 -0.67
N THR A 42 -3.12 6.53 -0.19
CA THR A 42 -3.98 6.38 1.00
C THR A 42 -3.32 6.92 2.25
N GLY A 43 -2.01 6.70 2.40
CA GLY A 43 -1.23 7.19 3.54
C GLY A 43 -1.15 8.71 3.60
N LEU A 44 -0.85 9.36 2.46
CA LEU A 44 -0.86 10.83 2.36
C LEU A 44 -2.23 11.40 2.72
N PHE A 45 -3.31 10.82 2.17
CA PHE A 45 -4.65 11.26 2.50
C PHE A 45 -4.96 11.11 3.99
N LEU A 46 -4.68 9.94 4.58
CA LEU A 46 -4.99 9.66 5.99
C LEU A 46 -4.24 10.60 6.94
N VAL A 47 -2.93 10.78 6.71
CA VAL A 47 -2.11 11.63 7.58
C VAL A 47 -2.47 13.11 7.38
N ALA A 48 -2.63 13.56 6.11
CA ALA A 48 -3.05 14.93 5.83
C ALA A 48 -4.43 15.24 6.41
N ALA A 49 -5.39 14.30 6.31
CA ALA A 49 -6.72 14.42 6.89
C ALA A 49 -6.67 14.62 8.42
N ILE A 50 -5.92 13.79 9.11
CA ILE A 50 -5.77 13.89 10.58
C ILE A 50 -5.10 15.21 10.96
N CYS A 51 -4.04 15.61 10.26
CA CYS A 51 -3.31 16.85 10.51
C CYS A 51 -4.17 18.09 10.25
N ASP A 52 -4.89 18.11 9.12
CA ASP A 52 -5.76 19.24 8.74
C ASP A 52 -6.97 19.38 9.69
N LEU A 53 -7.57 18.27 10.11
CA LEU A 53 -8.67 18.29 11.07
C LEU A 53 -8.24 18.66 12.48
N ALA A 54 -7.06 18.19 12.92
CA ALA A 54 -6.58 18.41 14.28
C ALA A 54 -5.98 19.81 14.50
N ALA A 55 -5.22 20.32 13.53
CA ALA A 55 -4.51 21.60 13.65
C ALA A 55 -4.36 22.30 12.29
N PRO A 56 -5.47 22.80 11.70
CA PRO A 56 -5.46 23.40 10.37
C PRO A 56 -4.52 24.62 10.29
N SER A 57 -4.38 25.38 11.37
CA SER A 57 -3.46 26.53 11.43
C SER A 57 -1.98 26.18 11.25
N ILE A 58 -1.63 24.89 11.39
CA ILE A 58 -0.25 24.40 11.25
C ILE A 58 -0.09 23.63 9.95
N PHE A 59 -1.11 22.85 9.53
CA PHE A 59 -0.96 21.85 8.50
C PHE A 59 -1.74 22.11 7.21
N ALA A 60 -2.68 23.08 7.17
CA ALA A 60 -3.61 23.24 6.04
C ALA A 60 -2.89 23.34 4.69
N ARG A 61 -1.77 24.04 4.62
CA ARG A 61 -0.99 24.23 3.39
C ARG A 61 -0.33 22.93 2.92
N ALA A 62 0.39 22.24 3.83
CA ALA A 62 1.00 20.96 3.52
C ALA A 62 -0.05 19.87 3.24
N ALA A 63 -1.18 19.89 3.96
CA ALA A 63 -2.29 18.98 3.74
C ALA A 63 -2.94 19.17 2.35
N GLY A 64 -3.14 20.40 1.90
CA GLY A 64 -3.63 20.70 0.55
C GLY A 64 -2.73 20.12 -0.53
N ALA A 65 -1.42 20.33 -0.41
CA ALA A 65 -0.43 19.72 -1.32
C ALA A 65 -0.41 18.20 -1.23
N ALA A 66 -0.57 17.64 -0.02
CA ALA A 66 -0.62 16.20 0.19
C ALA A 66 -1.85 15.55 -0.46
N PHE A 67 -3.02 16.19 -0.42
CA PHE A 67 -4.22 15.71 -1.14
C PHE A 67 -4.01 15.72 -2.65
N ALA A 68 -3.38 16.76 -3.21
CA ALA A 68 -3.07 16.80 -4.64
C ALA A 68 -2.06 15.70 -5.03
N LEU A 69 -1.02 15.49 -4.23
CA LEU A 69 -0.04 14.44 -4.45
C LEU A 69 -0.65 13.05 -4.27
N ALA A 70 -1.54 12.87 -3.28
CA ALA A 70 -2.29 11.62 -3.08
C ALA A 70 -3.16 11.28 -4.28
N LEU A 71 -3.82 12.30 -4.89
CA LEU A 71 -4.61 12.14 -6.10
C LEU A 71 -3.74 11.71 -7.29
N LEU A 72 -2.56 12.30 -7.45
CA LEU A 72 -1.61 11.88 -8.47
C LEU A 72 -1.22 10.40 -8.32
N PHE A 73 -0.85 9.98 -7.10
CA PHE A 73 -0.51 8.58 -6.84
C PHE A 73 -1.71 7.63 -6.98
N LEU A 74 -2.93 8.08 -6.69
CA LEU A 74 -4.15 7.32 -6.96
C LEU A 74 -4.33 7.08 -8.47
N VAL A 75 -4.11 8.09 -9.30
CA VAL A 75 -4.21 7.95 -10.77
C VAL A 75 -3.16 6.95 -11.28
N VAL A 76 -1.94 7.00 -10.76
CA VAL A 76 -0.88 6.04 -11.13
C VAL A 76 -1.22 4.62 -10.63
N ASP A 77 -1.78 4.48 -9.42
CA ASP A 77 -2.28 3.21 -8.87
C ASP A 77 -3.37 2.60 -9.76
N LEU A 78 -4.40 3.40 -10.10
CA LEU A 78 -5.48 2.98 -10.99
C LEU A 78 -4.99 2.61 -12.39
N ALA A 79 -4.05 3.36 -12.95
CA ALA A 79 -3.44 3.05 -14.23
C ALA A 79 -2.69 1.69 -14.14
N SER A 80 -1.90 1.49 -13.10
CA SER A 80 -1.18 0.23 -12.87
C SER A 80 -2.15 -0.95 -12.76
N LEU A 81 -3.26 -0.79 -12.04
CA LEU A 81 -4.29 -1.81 -11.88
C LEU A 81 -4.97 -2.14 -13.22
N VAL A 82 -5.32 -1.12 -14.02
CA VAL A 82 -5.96 -1.30 -15.33
C VAL A 82 -5.01 -1.99 -16.32
N PHE A 83 -3.74 -1.63 -16.33
CA PHE A 83 -2.74 -2.27 -17.21
C PHE A 83 -2.37 -3.69 -16.78
N ASP A 84 -2.59 -4.05 -15.51
CA ASP A 84 -2.41 -5.43 -15.04
C ASP A 84 -3.60 -6.35 -15.41
N LEU A 85 -4.73 -5.79 -15.87
CA LEU A 85 -5.82 -6.59 -16.41
C LEU A 85 -5.45 -7.16 -17.79
N GLY A 86 -5.72 -8.43 -18.01
CA GLY A 86 -5.52 -9.06 -19.33
C GLY A 86 -6.33 -8.40 -20.46
N ASP A 87 -7.42 -7.73 -20.14
CA ASP A 87 -8.22 -6.88 -21.04
C ASP A 87 -8.55 -5.55 -20.34
N PRO A 88 -7.72 -4.50 -20.52
CA PRO A 88 -7.89 -3.21 -19.86
C PRO A 88 -9.24 -2.55 -20.09
N LEU A 89 -9.85 -2.72 -21.28
CA LEU A 89 -11.14 -2.11 -21.61
C LEU A 89 -12.31 -2.66 -20.78
N ARG A 90 -12.12 -3.80 -20.12
CA ARG A 90 -13.14 -4.42 -19.28
C ARG A 90 -13.06 -3.99 -17.79
N PHE A 91 -12.21 -3.05 -17.43
CA PHE A 91 -12.07 -2.60 -16.03
C PHE A 91 -13.43 -2.18 -15.42
N HIS A 92 -14.30 -1.54 -16.20
CA HIS A 92 -15.62 -1.09 -15.75
C HIS A 92 -16.55 -2.24 -15.29
N HIS A 93 -16.29 -3.49 -15.71
CA HIS A 93 -17.05 -4.65 -15.24
C HIS A 93 -16.86 -4.90 -13.74
N MET A 94 -15.74 -4.47 -13.16
CA MET A 94 -15.48 -4.60 -11.72
C MET A 94 -16.42 -3.73 -10.88
N LEU A 95 -17.00 -2.68 -11.48
CA LEU A 95 -17.92 -1.74 -10.82
C LEU A 95 -19.41 -2.10 -11.01
N ARG A 96 -19.73 -3.16 -11.79
CA ARG A 96 -21.13 -3.51 -12.09
C ARG A 96 -21.87 -4.16 -10.92
N VAL A 97 -21.15 -4.85 -10.05
CA VAL A 97 -21.75 -5.62 -8.94
C VAL A 97 -20.93 -5.45 -7.67
N VAL A 98 -21.59 -5.16 -6.56
CA VAL A 98 -20.99 -5.20 -5.22
C VAL A 98 -21.10 -6.61 -4.67
N LYS A 99 -19.98 -7.31 -4.52
CA LYS A 99 -19.94 -8.65 -3.94
C LYS A 99 -19.13 -8.61 -2.64
N LEU A 100 -19.83 -8.50 -1.50
CA LEU A 100 -19.21 -8.36 -0.18
C LEU A 100 -18.31 -9.55 0.23
N GLY A 101 -18.58 -10.75 -0.28
CA GLY A 101 -17.75 -11.93 -0.06
C GLY A 101 -16.48 -11.99 -0.93
N SER A 102 -16.21 -11.00 -1.78
CA SER A 102 -15.02 -10.94 -2.65
C SER A 102 -14.13 -9.77 -2.24
N PRO A 103 -12.91 -10.02 -1.70
CA PRO A 103 -11.96 -8.96 -1.36
C PRO A 103 -11.65 -8.03 -2.53
N MET A 104 -11.56 -8.57 -3.75
CA MET A 104 -11.36 -7.78 -4.97
C MET A 104 -12.51 -6.79 -5.20
N SER A 105 -13.77 -7.26 -5.10
CA SER A 105 -14.93 -6.39 -5.30
C SER A 105 -15.02 -5.32 -4.20
N VAL A 106 -14.86 -5.69 -2.94
CA VAL A 106 -14.85 -4.74 -1.83
C VAL A 106 -13.74 -3.71 -2.00
N GLY A 107 -12.53 -4.16 -2.36
CA GLY A 107 -11.38 -3.28 -2.59
C GLY A 107 -11.60 -2.29 -3.73
N THR A 108 -12.13 -2.74 -4.86
CA THR A 108 -12.46 -1.88 -6.00
C THR A 108 -13.47 -0.80 -5.61
N TRP A 109 -14.49 -1.15 -4.84
CA TRP A 109 -15.47 -0.18 -4.34
C TRP A 109 -14.88 0.77 -3.30
N CYS A 110 -14.04 0.29 -2.37
CA CYS A 110 -13.32 1.17 -1.44
C CYS A 110 -12.45 2.18 -2.20
N LEU A 111 -11.72 1.73 -3.23
CA LEU A 111 -10.86 2.58 -4.05
C LEU A 111 -11.68 3.64 -4.81
N THR A 112 -12.83 3.24 -5.40
CA THR A 112 -13.73 4.14 -6.11
C THR A 112 -14.35 5.17 -5.16
N LEU A 113 -14.89 4.71 -4.02
CA LEU A 113 -15.50 5.59 -3.03
C LEU A 113 -14.47 6.49 -2.32
N TYR A 114 -13.22 6.06 -2.22
CA TYR A 114 -12.10 6.88 -1.76
C TYR A 114 -11.72 7.98 -2.75
N SER A 115 -11.75 7.69 -4.06
CA SER A 115 -11.33 8.64 -5.09
C SER A 115 -12.16 9.92 -5.11
N LEU A 116 -13.46 9.84 -4.81
CA LEU A 116 -14.37 10.98 -4.82
C LEU A 116 -14.02 12.03 -3.74
N PRO A 117 -14.00 11.69 -2.44
CA PRO A 117 -13.62 12.63 -1.40
C PRO A 117 -12.16 13.13 -1.53
N LEU A 118 -11.23 12.28 -2.00
CA LEU A 118 -9.87 12.73 -2.29
C LEU A 118 -9.85 13.81 -3.39
N THR A 119 -10.61 13.61 -4.47
CA THR A 119 -10.70 14.61 -5.55
C THR A 119 -11.26 15.92 -5.04
N VAL A 120 -12.31 15.89 -4.21
CA VAL A 120 -12.88 17.08 -3.58
C VAL A 120 -11.86 17.77 -2.67
N ALA A 121 -11.16 16.99 -1.81
CA ALA A 121 -10.15 17.55 -0.90
C ALA A 121 -8.98 18.18 -1.67
N ALA A 122 -8.51 17.54 -2.74
CA ALA A 122 -7.45 18.06 -3.60
C ALA A 122 -7.90 19.33 -4.35
N ALA A 123 -9.08 19.34 -4.95
CA ALA A 123 -9.62 20.48 -5.68
C ALA A 123 -9.81 21.69 -4.76
N THR A 124 -10.39 21.50 -3.57
CA THR A 124 -10.59 22.58 -2.60
C THR A 124 -9.28 23.08 -1.97
N GLY A 125 -8.22 22.26 -1.96
CA GLY A 125 -6.88 22.67 -1.48
C GLY A 125 -6.13 23.60 -2.45
N VAL A 126 -6.49 23.60 -3.73
CA VAL A 126 -5.86 24.42 -4.77
C VAL A 126 -6.67 25.71 -5.05
N LEU A 127 -7.95 25.72 -4.75
CA LEU A 127 -8.83 26.88 -4.98
C LEU A 127 -8.59 28.00 -3.95
N PRO A 128 -8.78 29.28 -4.34
CA PRO A 128 -8.64 30.41 -3.41
C PRO A 128 -9.56 30.27 -2.19
N SER A 129 -9.03 30.57 -1.01
CA SER A 129 -9.69 30.39 0.30
C SER A 129 -10.87 31.36 0.58
N GLU A 130 -11.20 32.22 -0.35
CA GLU A 130 -12.24 33.27 -0.17
C GLU A 130 -13.67 32.69 -0.08
N TRP A 131 -13.84 31.41 -0.37
CA TRP A 131 -15.14 30.73 -0.33
C TRP A 131 -15.26 29.88 0.92
N MET A 132 -15.76 30.46 1.99
CA MET A 132 -15.96 29.79 3.30
C MET A 132 -16.80 28.50 3.21
N SER A 133 -17.66 28.38 2.19
CA SER A 133 -18.42 27.16 1.89
C SER A 133 -17.52 25.98 1.45
N LEU A 134 -16.37 26.25 0.82
CA LEU A 134 -15.44 25.22 0.36
C LEU A 134 -14.71 24.51 1.52
N GLU A 135 -14.44 25.21 2.63
CA GLU A 135 -13.80 24.59 3.78
C GLU A 135 -14.72 23.55 4.44
N ALA A 136 -16.01 23.85 4.58
CA ALA A 136 -16.98 22.90 5.10
C ALA A 136 -17.10 21.66 4.19
N VAL A 137 -17.17 21.86 2.87
CA VAL A 137 -17.19 20.79 1.87
C VAL A 137 -15.92 19.94 1.97
N ARG A 138 -14.75 20.56 2.09
CA ARG A 138 -13.47 19.86 2.25
C ARG A 138 -13.47 19.01 3.51
N ARG A 139 -13.87 19.53 4.66
CA ARG A 139 -13.94 18.81 5.94
C ARG A 139 -14.87 17.60 5.86
N VAL A 140 -16.05 17.76 5.27
CA VAL A 140 -16.98 16.66 5.05
C VAL A 140 -16.37 15.60 4.14
N ALA A 141 -15.77 15.98 3.03
CA ALA A 141 -15.10 15.08 2.11
C ALA A 141 -13.96 14.30 2.81
N ILE A 142 -13.13 14.97 3.60
CA ILE A 142 -12.06 14.33 4.38
C ILE A 142 -12.63 13.28 5.34
N VAL A 143 -13.63 13.62 6.14
CA VAL A 143 -14.22 12.70 7.13
C VAL A 143 -14.88 11.50 6.44
N VAL A 144 -15.63 11.72 5.37
CA VAL A 144 -16.25 10.65 4.57
C VAL A 144 -15.20 9.77 3.90
N GLY A 145 -14.08 10.36 3.47
CA GLY A 145 -12.99 9.63 2.80
C GLY A 145 -12.19 8.69 3.71
N LEU A 146 -12.11 8.98 5.03
CA LEU A 146 -11.29 8.21 5.96
C LEU A 146 -11.56 6.69 5.95
N PRO A 147 -12.80 6.20 6.10
CA PRO A 147 -13.07 4.76 6.11
C PRO A 147 -12.77 4.10 4.76
N PHE A 148 -13.01 4.79 3.64
CA PHE A 148 -12.72 4.24 2.33
C PHE A 148 -11.22 4.22 2.01
N ALA A 149 -10.46 5.22 2.48
CA ALA A 149 -9.01 5.23 2.39
C ALA A 149 -8.39 4.08 3.22
N LEU A 150 -8.88 3.82 4.43
CA LEU A 150 -8.47 2.67 5.23
C LEU A 150 -8.84 1.35 4.54
N GLY A 151 -10.05 1.22 4.01
CA GLY A 151 -10.47 0.07 3.22
C GLY A 151 -9.57 -0.16 2.00
N SER A 152 -9.19 0.92 1.31
CA SER A 152 -8.25 0.87 0.17
C SER A 152 -6.83 0.52 0.59
N ALA A 153 -6.36 0.94 1.75
CA ALA A 153 -5.02 0.59 2.25
C ALA A 153 -4.90 -0.90 2.61
N VAL A 154 -5.96 -1.50 3.14
CA VAL A 154 -5.94 -2.87 3.67
C VAL A 154 -6.26 -3.93 2.62
N TYR A 155 -7.10 -3.63 1.61
CA TYR A 155 -7.73 -4.66 0.79
C TYR A 155 -6.74 -5.53 0.00
N LYS A 156 -5.65 -4.96 -0.52
CA LYS A 156 -4.63 -5.71 -1.29
C LYS A 156 -3.96 -6.77 -0.44
N GLY A 157 -3.73 -6.47 0.84
CA GLY A 157 -3.22 -7.46 1.79
C GLY A 157 -4.22 -8.58 2.08
N VAL A 158 -5.50 -8.25 2.26
CA VAL A 158 -6.57 -9.23 2.45
C VAL A 158 -6.75 -10.06 1.18
N LEU A 159 -6.71 -9.44 -0.01
CA LEU A 159 -6.81 -10.13 -1.29
C LEU A 159 -5.72 -11.19 -1.46
N LEU A 160 -4.46 -10.86 -1.19
CA LEU A 160 -3.36 -11.81 -1.30
C LEU A 160 -3.45 -12.90 -0.23
N SER A 161 -3.72 -12.55 1.02
CA SER A 161 -3.78 -13.51 2.13
C SER A 161 -4.97 -14.47 2.06
N THR A 162 -6.03 -14.14 1.32
CA THR A 162 -7.18 -15.03 1.06
C THR A 162 -7.04 -15.82 -0.24
N SER A 163 -5.95 -15.64 -0.98
CA SER A 163 -5.65 -16.42 -2.18
C SER A 163 -5.16 -17.83 -1.82
N ALA A 164 -5.27 -18.77 -2.77
CA ALA A 164 -4.73 -20.13 -2.59
C ALA A 164 -3.22 -20.22 -2.87
N GLN A 165 -2.56 -19.11 -3.19
CA GLN A 165 -1.15 -19.11 -3.60
C GLN A 165 -0.21 -19.39 -2.41
N PRO A 166 0.80 -20.28 -2.60
CA PRO A 166 1.78 -20.57 -1.56
C PRO A 166 2.51 -19.30 -1.09
N GLY A 167 2.67 -19.16 0.21
CA GLY A 167 3.28 -17.98 0.83
C GLY A 167 2.30 -16.83 1.03
N TRP A 168 1.45 -16.48 0.05
CA TRP A 168 0.45 -15.44 0.24
C TRP A 168 -0.67 -15.85 1.21
N LYS A 169 -1.18 -17.10 1.09
CA LYS A 169 -2.21 -17.64 2.01
C LYS A 169 -1.79 -17.62 3.48
N ASP A 170 -0.49 -17.59 3.74
CA ASP A 170 0.07 -17.61 5.08
C ASP A 170 0.25 -16.18 5.64
N ALA A 171 0.21 -15.15 4.78
CA ALA A 171 0.48 -13.74 5.10
C ALA A 171 -0.73 -13.03 5.75
N ARG A 172 -1.24 -13.53 6.88
CA ARG A 172 -2.46 -13.04 7.55
C ARG A 172 -2.35 -11.58 7.97
N TRP A 173 -1.17 -11.16 8.40
CA TRP A 173 -0.88 -9.79 8.84
C TRP A 173 -0.53 -8.83 7.70
N LEU A 174 -0.60 -9.27 6.43
CA LEU A 174 -0.23 -8.43 5.29
C LEU A 174 -1.12 -7.18 5.18
N GLY A 175 -2.44 -7.30 5.38
CA GLY A 175 -3.35 -6.15 5.39
C GLY A 175 -3.00 -5.14 6.49
N GLY A 176 -2.72 -5.62 7.71
CA GLY A 176 -2.30 -4.77 8.82
C GLY A 176 -0.96 -4.08 8.55
N TYR A 177 0.02 -4.82 8.00
CA TYR A 177 1.31 -4.24 7.60
C TYR A 177 1.14 -3.18 6.49
N LEU A 178 0.37 -3.46 5.45
CA LEU A 178 0.17 -2.49 4.35
C LEU A 178 -0.48 -1.20 4.83
N THR A 179 -1.45 -1.29 5.74
CA THR A 179 -2.12 -0.12 6.33
C THR A 179 -1.15 0.69 7.20
N SER A 180 -0.42 0.04 8.10
CA SER A 180 0.57 0.72 8.95
C SER A 180 1.70 1.34 8.11
N SER A 181 2.20 0.60 7.11
CA SER A 181 3.20 1.08 6.16
C SER A 181 2.67 2.25 5.33
N ALA A 182 1.39 2.25 4.92
CA ALA A 182 0.77 3.36 4.21
C ALA A 182 0.76 4.64 5.06
N ILE A 183 0.35 4.55 6.33
CA ILE A 183 0.35 5.68 7.26
C ILE A 183 1.78 6.21 7.47
N THR A 184 2.76 5.32 7.59
CA THR A 184 4.18 5.70 7.74
C THR A 184 4.71 6.40 6.46
N LEU A 185 4.37 5.90 5.27
CA LEU A 185 4.68 6.55 3.99
C LEU A 185 4.00 7.92 3.87
N GLY A 186 2.75 8.02 4.29
CA GLY A 186 2.01 9.29 4.35
C GLY A 186 2.67 10.30 5.28
N GLY A 187 3.10 9.87 6.46
CA GLY A 187 3.87 10.71 7.40
C GLY A 187 5.19 11.20 6.80
N ALA A 188 5.92 10.32 6.12
CA ALA A 188 7.16 10.66 5.41
C ALA A 188 6.90 11.68 4.28
N GLY A 189 5.83 11.49 3.51
CA GLY A 189 5.42 12.43 2.46
C GLY A 189 5.00 13.79 3.01
N MET A 190 4.17 13.82 4.07
CA MET A 190 3.78 15.07 4.75
C MET A 190 4.98 15.83 5.33
N LEU A 191 5.92 15.10 5.95
CA LEU A 191 7.17 15.71 6.44
C LEU A 191 7.96 16.34 5.29
N THR A 192 8.13 15.63 4.18
CA THR A 192 8.84 16.13 3.00
C THR A 192 8.17 17.38 2.43
N LEU A 193 6.84 17.38 2.30
CA LEU A 193 6.08 18.54 1.82
C LEU A 193 6.23 19.74 2.77
N SER A 194 6.13 19.53 4.08
CA SER A 194 6.31 20.59 5.08
C SER A 194 7.73 21.17 5.05
N LEU A 195 8.76 20.34 4.82
CA LEU A 195 10.14 20.79 4.63
C LEU A 195 10.29 21.66 3.38
N LEU A 196 9.73 21.25 2.26
CA LEU A 196 9.76 21.98 0.99
C LEU A 196 9.03 23.32 1.08
N MET A 197 8.00 23.41 1.93
CA MET A 197 7.21 24.64 2.14
C MET A 197 7.76 25.54 3.25
N GLY A 198 8.81 25.10 3.96
CA GLY A 198 9.41 25.87 5.05
C GLY A 198 8.53 25.97 6.31
N GLU A 199 7.63 25.02 6.55
CA GLU A 199 6.68 25.02 7.66
C GLU A 199 7.30 24.42 8.93
N GLY A 200 8.18 25.16 9.62
CA GLY A 200 8.97 24.65 10.75
C GLY A 200 8.15 24.02 11.88
N ARG A 201 6.96 24.56 12.23
CA ARG A 201 6.08 23.97 13.25
C ARG A 201 5.52 22.62 12.82
N ALA A 202 5.11 22.50 11.56
CA ALA A 202 4.63 21.25 10.98
C ALA A 202 5.76 20.21 10.93
N VAL A 203 6.96 20.61 10.51
CA VAL A 203 8.16 19.75 10.48
C VAL A 203 8.47 19.20 11.88
N ALA A 204 8.49 20.01 12.92
CA ALA A 204 8.78 19.58 14.28
C ALA A 204 7.77 18.52 14.77
N ALA A 205 6.47 18.76 14.57
CA ALA A 205 5.42 17.82 14.94
C ALA A 205 5.47 16.52 14.13
N LEU A 206 5.61 16.61 12.80
CA LEU A 206 5.64 15.45 11.90
C LEU A 206 6.89 14.59 12.11
N ARG A 207 8.03 15.19 12.43
CA ARG A 207 9.27 14.47 12.73
C ARG A 207 9.09 13.54 13.93
N PHE A 208 8.51 14.05 15.02
CA PHE A 208 8.22 13.25 16.21
C PHE A 208 7.18 12.16 15.92
N ALA A 209 6.07 12.52 15.27
CA ALA A 209 5.01 11.59 14.89
C ALA A 209 5.53 10.47 13.98
N LEU A 210 6.37 10.80 13.00
CA LEU A 210 6.95 9.83 12.07
C LEU A 210 7.90 8.86 12.81
N GLY A 211 8.68 9.32 13.79
CA GLY A 211 9.48 8.44 14.64
C GLY A 211 8.63 7.39 15.36
N ILE A 212 7.48 7.80 15.91
CA ILE A 212 6.51 6.88 16.52
C ILE A 212 5.94 5.92 15.46
N LEU A 213 5.53 6.43 14.30
CA LEU A 213 4.94 5.60 13.24
C LEU A 213 5.91 4.54 12.73
N VAL A 214 7.19 4.88 12.54
CA VAL A 214 8.24 3.92 12.15
C VAL A 214 8.39 2.82 13.20
N THR A 215 8.37 3.18 14.48
CA THR A 215 8.47 2.21 15.58
C THR A 215 7.24 1.30 15.65
N VAL A 216 6.04 1.88 15.57
CA VAL A 216 4.77 1.13 15.60
C VAL A 216 4.64 0.20 14.40
N ASN A 217 5.13 0.61 13.22
CA ASN A 217 5.12 -0.21 12.01
C ASN A 217 5.94 -1.50 12.12
N LEU A 218 6.89 -1.58 13.05
CA LEU A 218 7.64 -2.81 13.34
C LEU A 218 6.76 -3.92 13.89
N ILE A 219 5.65 -3.61 14.56
CA ILE A 219 4.74 -4.60 15.14
C ILE A 219 4.08 -5.43 14.03
N PRO A 220 3.29 -4.85 13.11
CA PRO A 220 2.68 -5.62 12.03
C PRO A 220 3.71 -6.21 11.06
N LEU A 221 4.88 -5.58 10.89
CA LEU A 221 5.98 -6.16 10.13
C LEU A 221 6.51 -7.44 10.79
N GLY A 222 6.76 -7.43 12.10
CA GLY A 222 7.22 -8.60 12.85
C GLY A 222 6.21 -9.75 12.80
N LEU A 223 4.93 -9.44 12.96
CA LEU A 223 3.84 -10.42 12.84
C LEU A 223 3.74 -11.01 11.43
N LEU A 224 3.86 -10.17 10.39
CA LEU A 224 3.89 -10.62 9.00
C LEU A 224 5.09 -11.54 8.74
N VAL A 225 6.29 -11.17 9.18
CA VAL A 225 7.50 -11.99 9.02
C VAL A 225 7.35 -13.34 9.74
N ALA A 226 6.77 -13.34 10.95
CA ALA A 226 6.47 -14.57 11.69
C ALA A 226 5.52 -15.49 10.91
N ASP A 227 4.49 -14.95 10.28
CA ASP A 227 3.54 -15.70 9.45
C ASP A 227 4.21 -16.33 8.23
N VAL A 228 5.01 -15.55 7.49
CA VAL A 228 5.58 -15.98 6.19
C VAL A 228 7.00 -16.54 6.31
N ARG A 229 7.55 -16.73 7.51
CA ARG A 229 8.95 -17.17 7.76
C ARG A 229 9.36 -18.41 6.95
N VAL A 230 8.48 -19.40 6.86
CA VAL A 230 8.74 -20.65 6.14
C VAL A 230 8.79 -20.40 4.63
N ALA A 231 7.88 -19.57 4.11
CA ALA A 231 7.85 -19.20 2.69
C ALA A 231 9.09 -18.36 2.34
N LEU A 232 9.48 -17.40 3.20
CA LEU A 232 10.70 -16.60 3.03
C LEU A 232 11.95 -17.48 3.00
N ALA A 233 12.08 -18.44 3.93
CA ALA A 233 13.23 -19.35 3.98
C ALA A 233 13.34 -20.26 2.75
N ARG A 234 12.22 -20.56 2.09
CA ARG A 234 12.20 -21.29 0.81
C ARG A 234 12.53 -20.41 -0.36
N ALA A 235 12.00 -19.16 -0.37
CA ALA A 235 12.16 -18.24 -1.47
C ALA A 235 13.55 -17.58 -1.55
N TYR A 236 14.20 -17.39 -0.40
CA TYR A 236 15.46 -16.67 -0.32
C TYR A 236 16.54 -17.49 0.36
N ARG A 237 17.77 -17.46 -0.21
CA ARG A 237 18.97 -17.99 0.45
C ARG A 237 19.32 -17.11 1.65
N LEU A 238 20.08 -17.63 2.61
CA LEU A 238 20.52 -16.90 3.80
C LEU A 238 21.08 -15.49 3.51
N PRO A 239 22.01 -15.28 2.54
CA PRO A 239 22.49 -13.92 2.25
C PRO A 239 21.39 -12.96 1.79
N GLY A 240 20.39 -13.45 1.03
CA GLY A 240 19.24 -12.66 0.61
C GLY A 240 18.32 -12.29 1.77
N LEU A 241 18.12 -13.18 2.74
CA LEU A 241 17.37 -12.89 3.96
C LEU A 241 18.07 -11.83 4.83
N PHE A 242 19.38 -11.94 4.99
CA PHE A 242 20.18 -10.91 5.69
C PHE A 242 20.12 -9.56 4.96
N GLY A 243 20.23 -9.56 3.64
CA GLY A 243 20.10 -8.34 2.83
C GLY A 243 18.71 -7.70 2.99
N LEU A 244 17.65 -8.50 2.95
CA LEU A 244 16.27 -8.03 3.16
C LEU A 244 16.09 -7.47 4.57
N ALA A 245 16.59 -8.17 5.60
CA ALA A 245 16.54 -7.69 6.98
C ALA A 245 17.33 -6.38 7.17
N ALA A 246 18.52 -6.26 6.57
CA ALA A 246 19.32 -5.04 6.62
C ALA A 246 18.59 -3.85 5.97
N VAL A 247 17.95 -4.05 4.81
CA VAL A 247 17.16 -3.02 4.14
C VAL A 247 15.91 -2.66 4.96
N CYS A 248 15.17 -3.64 5.45
CA CYS A 248 13.90 -3.41 6.13
C CYS A 248 14.06 -2.86 7.55
N LEU A 249 14.95 -3.45 8.36
CA LEU A 249 15.19 -3.01 9.73
C LEU A 249 16.22 -1.89 9.79
N GLY A 250 17.38 -2.08 9.13
CA GLY A 250 18.44 -1.07 9.11
C GLY A 250 18.03 0.19 8.36
N GLY A 251 17.70 0.02 7.07
CA GLY A 251 17.31 1.12 6.18
C GLY A 251 15.90 1.65 6.41
N GLY A 252 14.93 0.79 6.75
CA GLY A 252 13.53 1.17 6.87
C GLY A 252 13.06 1.60 8.27
N ALA A 253 13.83 1.28 9.32
CA ALA A 253 13.46 1.62 10.68
C ALA A 253 14.58 2.30 11.46
N LEU A 254 15.71 1.64 11.68
CA LEU A 254 16.78 2.15 12.56
C LEU A 254 17.40 3.44 12.04
N LEU A 255 17.81 3.47 10.77
CA LEU A 255 18.39 4.66 10.18
C LEU A 255 17.39 5.84 10.10
N PRO A 256 16.16 5.67 9.57
CA PRO A 256 15.18 6.75 9.61
C PRO A 256 14.88 7.24 11.01
N PHE A 257 14.68 6.35 11.97
CA PHE A 257 14.45 6.73 13.37
C PHE A 257 15.59 7.58 13.92
N TYR A 258 16.85 7.14 13.74
CA TYR A 258 18.02 7.89 14.14
C TYR A 258 18.07 9.29 13.51
N LEU A 259 17.87 9.38 12.19
CA LEU A 259 17.89 10.65 11.46
C LEU A 259 16.77 11.59 11.92
N LEU A 260 15.58 11.06 12.22
CA LEU A 260 14.45 11.84 12.72
C LEU A 260 14.65 12.38 14.14
N VAL A 261 15.35 11.64 15.00
CA VAL A 261 15.54 12.02 16.41
C VAL A 261 16.75 12.94 16.59
N VAL A 262 17.87 12.65 15.93
CA VAL A 262 19.17 13.27 16.23
C VAL A 262 19.45 14.48 15.35
N ASN A 263 18.85 14.57 14.14
CA ASN A 263 19.23 15.59 13.16
C ASN A 263 18.09 16.56 12.83
N ASP A 264 18.46 17.83 12.65
CA ASP A 264 17.59 18.91 12.16
C ASP A 264 17.87 19.30 10.69
N ILE A 265 18.83 18.64 10.06
CA ILE A 265 19.27 18.94 8.69
C ILE A 265 18.21 18.46 7.71
N THR A 266 17.60 19.39 6.96
CA THR A 266 16.53 19.13 5.99
C THR A 266 16.87 17.97 5.03
N GLY A 267 18.08 17.94 4.49
CA GLY A 267 18.51 16.88 3.58
C GLY A 267 18.49 15.49 4.23
N LEU A 268 18.88 15.37 5.49
CA LEU A 268 18.88 14.09 6.22
C LEU A 268 17.45 13.63 6.56
N LEU A 269 16.53 14.55 6.82
CA LEU A 269 15.11 14.20 7.01
C LEU A 269 14.46 13.70 5.71
N VAL A 270 14.83 14.26 4.56
CA VAL A 270 14.41 13.74 3.25
C VAL A 270 15.02 12.36 2.99
N VAL A 271 16.29 12.14 3.34
CA VAL A 271 16.91 10.81 3.25
C VAL A 271 16.17 9.80 4.11
N ALA A 272 15.74 10.16 5.32
CA ALA A 272 14.93 9.28 6.17
C ALA A 272 13.61 8.89 5.47
N ALA A 273 12.90 9.85 4.86
CA ALA A 273 11.67 9.59 4.12
C ALA A 273 11.89 8.65 2.92
N LEU A 274 12.97 8.85 2.17
CA LEU A 274 13.35 7.97 1.05
C LEU A 274 13.69 6.55 1.52
N CYS A 275 14.42 6.41 2.62
CA CYS A 275 14.75 5.11 3.21
C CYS A 275 13.47 4.34 3.60
N ILE A 276 12.49 5.01 4.20
CA ILE A 276 11.17 4.42 4.53
C ILE A 276 10.47 3.92 3.26
N ALA A 277 10.47 4.73 2.19
CA ALA A 277 9.82 4.35 0.93
C ALA A 277 10.51 3.17 0.26
N LEU A 278 11.84 3.15 0.21
CA LEU A 278 12.62 2.05 -0.37
C LEU A 278 12.47 0.74 0.41
N ALA A 279 12.48 0.80 1.73
CA ALA A 279 12.23 -0.38 2.56
C ALA A 279 10.80 -0.91 2.38
N GLY A 280 9.80 -0.01 2.33
CA GLY A 280 8.42 -0.37 2.03
C GLY A 280 8.25 -1.04 0.66
N LEU A 281 8.98 -0.57 -0.35
CA LEU A 281 9.04 -1.19 -1.68
C LEU A 281 9.69 -2.58 -1.62
N ALA A 282 10.83 -2.71 -0.94
CA ALA A 282 11.56 -3.97 -0.82
C ALA A 282 10.71 -5.08 -0.19
N ILE A 283 9.93 -4.75 0.87
CA ILE A 283 9.03 -5.71 1.51
C ILE A 283 7.92 -6.14 0.54
N ARG A 284 7.33 -5.21 -0.22
CA ARG A 284 6.30 -5.52 -1.22
C ARG A 284 6.84 -6.45 -2.31
N PHE A 285 8.05 -6.18 -2.81
CA PHE A 285 8.75 -7.08 -3.74
C PHE A 285 8.98 -8.47 -3.14
N ALA A 286 9.42 -8.53 -1.89
CA ALA A 286 9.68 -9.78 -1.21
C ALA A 286 8.41 -10.63 -1.10
N ILE A 287 7.27 -10.02 -0.73
CA ILE A 287 5.98 -10.71 -0.58
C ILE A 287 5.42 -11.16 -1.95
N VAL A 288 5.42 -10.29 -2.95
CA VAL A 288 4.89 -10.63 -4.29
C VAL A 288 5.64 -11.80 -4.91
N ARG A 289 6.93 -11.96 -4.62
CA ARG A 289 7.78 -13.06 -5.14
C ARG A 289 7.57 -14.41 -4.45
N LEU A 290 6.92 -14.50 -3.30
CA LEU A 290 6.81 -15.75 -2.53
C LEU A 290 6.24 -16.93 -3.33
N PRO A 291 5.13 -16.79 -4.11
CA PRO A 291 4.60 -17.91 -4.89
C PRO A 291 5.50 -18.36 -6.03
N HIS A 292 6.26 -17.44 -6.62
CA HIS A 292 7.15 -17.73 -7.76
C HIS A 292 8.40 -18.54 -7.39
N ALA A 293 8.77 -18.53 -6.12
CA ALA A 293 9.92 -19.27 -5.62
C ALA A 293 9.57 -20.69 -5.17
N SER A 294 8.27 -21.03 -5.12
CA SER A 294 7.76 -22.33 -4.71
C SER A 294 7.24 -23.19 -5.89
N SER A 295 7.32 -22.67 -7.11
CA SER A 295 6.92 -23.35 -8.37
C SER A 295 8.07 -24.12 -9.03
#